data_7ddd91b8ab01e134076e91182b487d2b
#
_entry.id   7ddd91b8ab01e134076e91182b487d2b
#
_cell.length_a   1.000
_cell.length_b   1.000
_cell.length_c   1.000
_cell.angle_alpha   90.00
_cell.angle_beta   90.00
_cell.angle_gamma   90.00
#
_symmetry.space_group_name_H-M   'P 1'
#
loop_
_entity.id
_entity.type
_entity.pdbx_description
1 polymer ?
#
loop_
_entity_poly.entity_id
_entity_poly.type
_entity_poly.pdbx_seq_one_letter_code
_entity_poly.pdbx_strand_id
1 'polypeptide(L)'
;LLQSIIKAYIEHLEPIGSTQLKSMYDITYSPATIRGYFKKLGEEGYLAQEHISSGRTPTTEALKQYWQTKLNFKLKGINLRALEYYASNIGLCVFIKKEKSDVLKDIINVENKYMILEFSSFAISVKYSDALYRFLNDMIGLDLKDITKVSKDVGAYEVYESIHQTLQNSDFQIFNYKEFLSLALNYDLDEYTINSFLKGQILDELKEGLYFDKLLPPNYIGICNYCKINNED
;
A
#
# COMPACT_ATOMS: atom_id res chain seq x y z
N LEU A 1 25.31 13.70 7.53
CA LEU A 1 25.14 13.28 8.94
C LEU A 1 23.77 12.64 9.19
N LEU A 2 22.63 13.26 8.80
CA LEU A 2 21.29 12.67 8.98
C LEU A 2 21.21 11.27 8.35
N GLN A 3 21.68 11.11 7.13
CA GLN A 3 21.70 9.80 6.46
C GLN A 3 22.52 8.74 7.20
N SER A 4 23.64 9.13 7.82
CA SER A 4 24.45 8.21 8.63
C SER A 4 23.73 7.79 9.92
N ILE A 5 23.00 8.73 10.54
CA ILE A 5 22.17 8.42 11.72
C ILE A 5 21.06 7.44 11.35
N ILE A 6 20.36 7.69 10.24
CA ILE A 6 19.27 6.83 9.77
C ILE A 6 19.79 5.42 9.44
N LYS A 7 20.94 5.31 8.75
CA LYS A 7 21.56 4.02 8.46
C LYS A 7 21.91 3.26 9.75
N ALA A 8 22.60 3.91 10.69
CA ALA A 8 22.94 3.31 11.98
C ALA A 8 21.68 2.84 12.73
N TYR A 9 20.62 3.65 12.73
CA TYR A 9 19.36 3.28 13.36
C TYR A 9 18.70 2.06 12.68
N ILE A 10 18.68 2.00 11.36
CA ILE A 10 18.11 0.86 10.61
C ILE A 10 18.91 -0.43 10.92
N GLU A 11 20.23 -0.33 11.07
CA GLU A 11 21.10 -1.48 11.33
C GLU A 11 20.97 -2.01 12.78
N HIS A 12 20.75 -1.12 13.74
CA HIS A 12 20.81 -1.49 15.17
C HIS A 12 19.47 -1.38 15.90
N LEU A 13 18.49 -0.65 15.35
CA LEU A 13 17.17 -0.37 15.94
C LEU A 13 17.23 0.24 17.35
N GLU A 14 18.32 0.94 17.67
CA GLU A 14 18.59 1.60 18.96
C GLU A 14 18.86 3.09 18.76
N PRO A 15 18.60 3.95 19.81
CA PRO A 15 18.96 5.36 19.76
C PRO A 15 20.47 5.56 19.57
N ILE A 16 20.86 6.37 18.60
CA ILE A 16 22.27 6.55 18.20
C ILE A 16 22.93 7.69 18.94
N GLY A 17 24.01 7.38 19.67
CA GLY A 17 24.84 8.34 20.38
C GLY A 17 25.91 9.01 19.49
N SER A 18 26.37 10.22 19.86
CA SER A 18 27.37 10.97 19.06
C SER A 18 28.73 10.27 18.97
N THR A 19 29.14 9.59 20.02
CA THR A 19 30.40 8.82 20.04
C THR A 19 30.27 7.55 19.22
N GLN A 20 29.15 6.86 19.37
CA GLN A 20 28.81 5.67 18.60
C GLN A 20 28.78 5.98 17.11
N LEU A 21 28.06 7.03 16.70
CA LEU A 21 27.99 7.44 15.30
C LEU A 21 29.36 7.73 14.71
N LYS A 22 30.23 8.39 15.49
CA LYS A 22 31.62 8.66 15.06
C LYS A 22 32.43 7.39 14.86
N SER A 23 32.27 6.39 15.71
CA SER A 23 32.99 5.12 15.59
C SER A 23 32.51 4.22 14.46
N MET A 24 31.21 4.31 14.11
CA MET A 24 30.62 3.49 13.05
C MET A 24 30.93 4.02 11.63
N TYR A 25 30.98 5.33 11.51
CA TYR A 25 31.23 5.99 10.23
C TYR A 25 32.44 6.91 10.40
N ASP A 26 33.34 6.93 9.44
CA ASP A 26 34.57 7.75 9.47
C ASP A 26 34.23 9.26 9.43
N ILE A 27 33.61 9.74 10.51
CA ILE A 27 33.14 11.10 10.68
C ILE A 27 34.26 11.95 11.29
N THR A 28 34.70 12.95 10.56
CA THR A 28 35.79 13.85 10.98
C THR A 28 35.40 14.78 12.14
N TYR A 29 34.09 15.00 12.37
CA TYR A 29 33.61 15.90 13.41
C TYR A 29 33.84 15.34 14.84
N SER A 30 34.02 16.26 15.78
CA SER A 30 34.07 15.89 17.20
C SER A 30 32.70 15.43 17.74
N PRO A 31 32.63 14.58 18.77
CA PRO A 31 31.33 14.21 19.36
C PRO A 31 30.54 15.44 19.85
N ALA A 32 31.22 16.53 20.27
CA ALA A 32 30.55 17.76 20.66
C ALA A 32 29.87 18.45 19.47
N THR A 33 30.56 18.49 18.32
CA THR A 33 30.01 19.01 17.07
C THR A 33 28.82 18.17 16.60
N ILE A 34 28.93 16.85 16.70
CA ILE A 34 27.83 15.93 16.34
C ILE A 34 26.60 16.19 17.22
N ARG A 35 26.78 16.41 18.53
CA ARG A 35 25.67 16.79 19.44
C ARG A 35 25.01 18.10 19.02
N GLY A 36 25.78 19.09 18.56
CA GLY A 36 25.24 20.33 18.01
C GLY A 36 24.33 20.09 16.80
N TYR A 37 24.76 19.23 15.89
CA TYR A 37 23.92 18.80 14.76
C TYR A 37 22.69 18.01 15.19
N PHE A 38 22.81 17.13 16.19
CA PHE A 38 21.67 16.39 16.73
C PHE A 38 20.60 17.36 17.25
N LYS A 39 21.02 18.40 17.99
CA LYS A 39 20.10 19.43 18.49
C LYS A 39 19.37 20.13 17.34
N LYS A 40 20.14 20.59 16.34
CA LYS A 40 19.57 21.26 15.17
C LYS A 40 18.57 20.38 14.42
N LEU A 41 18.94 19.10 14.13
CA LEU A 41 18.05 18.14 13.45
C LEU A 41 16.82 17.78 14.31
N GLY A 42 16.94 17.84 15.64
CA GLY A 42 15.80 17.69 16.55
C GLY A 42 14.84 18.88 16.46
N GLU A 43 15.37 20.11 16.45
CA GLU A 43 14.60 21.34 16.28
C GLU A 43 13.88 21.40 14.89
N GLU A 44 14.51 20.82 13.87
CA GLU A 44 13.94 20.67 12.53
C GLU A 44 12.95 19.50 12.41
N GLY A 45 12.73 18.70 13.46
CA GLY A 45 11.79 17.59 13.48
C GLY A 45 12.28 16.29 12.84
N TYR A 46 13.56 16.16 12.51
CA TYR A 46 14.11 14.93 11.93
C TYR A 46 14.60 13.91 12.95
N LEU A 47 14.95 14.34 14.16
CA LEU A 47 15.40 13.48 15.24
C LEU A 47 14.54 13.67 16.47
N ALA A 48 14.26 12.56 17.18
CA ALA A 48 13.64 12.55 18.49
C ALA A 48 14.65 12.13 19.56
N GLN A 49 14.37 12.50 20.81
CA GLN A 49 15.10 12.09 21.99
C GLN A 49 14.09 11.70 23.07
N GLU A 50 14.10 10.45 23.49
CA GLU A 50 13.20 9.96 24.54
C GLU A 50 13.63 10.40 25.94
N HIS A 51 14.94 10.39 26.20
CA HIS A 51 15.52 10.81 27.48
C HIS A 51 16.76 11.68 27.25
N ILE A 52 17.05 12.60 28.18
CA ILE A 52 18.19 13.53 28.11
C ILE A 52 19.53 12.81 27.89
N SER A 53 19.70 11.62 28.48
CA SER A 53 20.91 10.79 28.37
C SER A 53 20.88 9.81 27.19
N SER A 54 19.76 9.63 26.51
CA SER A 54 19.65 8.72 25.38
C SER A 54 20.27 9.31 24.10
N GLY A 55 20.60 8.43 23.15
CA GLY A 55 20.94 8.82 21.79
C GLY A 55 19.80 9.56 21.09
N ARG A 56 19.83 9.56 19.78
CA ARG A 56 18.78 10.12 18.94
C ARG A 56 18.21 9.04 18.05
N THR A 57 16.88 9.06 17.87
CA THR A 57 16.15 8.23 16.94
C THR A 57 15.65 9.08 15.77
N PRO A 58 15.72 8.60 14.53
CA PRO A 58 15.05 9.28 13.42
C PRO A 58 13.53 9.31 13.64
N THR A 59 12.91 10.43 13.32
CA THR A 59 11.45 10.52 13.30
C THR A 59 10.90 9.77 12.09
N THR A 60 9.61 9.44 12.12
CA THR A 60 8.91 8.85 10.96
C THR A 60 9.07 9.69 9.69
N GLU A 61 9.04 11.01 9.82
CA GLU A 61 9.24 11.92 8.69
C GLU A 61 10.65 11.80 8.09
N ALA A 62 11.67 11.70 8.95
CA ALA A 62 13.06 11.50 8.50
C ALA A 62 13.23 10.16 7.77
N LEU A 63 12.63 9.08 8.30
CA LEU A 63 12.64 7.75 7.67
C LEU A 63 11.91 7.76 6.34
N LYS A 64 10.74 8.42 6.26
CA LYS A 64 9.96 8.56 5.04
C LYS A 64 10.74 9.25 3.93
N GLN A 65 11.35 10.41 4.21
CA GLN A 65 12.18 11.13 3.26
C GLN A 65 13.40 10.30 2.82
N TYR A 66 14.05 9.60 3.74
CA TYR A 66 15.16 8.73 3.42
C TYR A 66 14.76 7.64 2.43
N TRP A 67 13.67 6.91 2.70
CA TRP A 67 13.22 5.83 1.84
C TRP A 67 12.66 6.31 0.52
N GLN A 68 12.01 7.48 0.46
CA GLN A 68 11.60 8.12 -0.80
C GLN A 68 12.77 8.39 -1.73
N THR A 69 13.96 8.70 -1.18
CA THR A 69 15.17 8.91 -1.99
C THR A 69 15.86 7.62 -2.41
N LYS A 70 15.62 6.51 -1.70
CA LYS A 70 16.30 5.21 -1.92
C LYS A 70 15.50 4.24 -2.76
N LEU A 71 14.19 4.27 -2.63
CA LEU A 71 13.31 3.35 -3.33
C LEU A 71 12.91 3.93 -4.69
N ASN A 72 13.12 3.12 -5.72
CA ASN A 72 12.65 3.47 -7.06
C ASN A 72 11.28 2.81 -7.29
N PHE A 73 10.23 3.63 -7.25
CA PHE A 73 8.84 3.17 -7.44
C PHE A 73 8.45 2.87 -8.90
N LYS A 74 9.37 3.00 -9.86
CA LYS A 74 9.09 2.70 -11.26
C LYS A 74 9.26 1.22 -11.56
N LEU A 75 8.49 0.37 -10.90
CA LEU A 75 8.42 -1.04 -11.26
C LEU A 75 7.71 -1.17 -12.61
N LYS A 76 8.44 -1.58 -13.64
CA LYS A 76 7.87 -1.78 -14.98
C LYS A 76 7.22 -3.14 -15.16
N GLY A 77 7.73 -4.15 -14.49
CA GLY A 77 7.20 -5.50 -14.53
C GLY A 77 7.80 -6.36 -13.42
N ILE A 78 7.05 -7.35 -12.97
CA ILE A 78 7.46 -8.30 -11.94
C ILE A 78 7.28 -9.73 -12.45
N ASN A 79 8.21 -10.61 -12.10
CA ASN A 79 8.05 -12.05 -12.20
C ASN A 79 7.55 -12.57 -10.86
N LEU A 80 6.37 -13.21 -10.84
CA LEU A 80 5.73 -13.66 -9.59
C LEU A 80 6.56 -14.71 -8.86
N ARG A 81 7.18 -15.66 -9.57
CA ARG A 81 8.02 -16.71 -8.94
C ARG A 81 9.25 -16.10 -8.25
N ALA A 82 9.89 -15.13 -8.92
CA ALA A 82 11.02 -14.43 -8.33
C ALA A 82 10.59 -13.61 -7.11
N LEU A 83 9.44 -12.95 -7.18
CA LEU A 83 8.91 -12.16 -6.07
C LEU A 83 8.58 -13.05 -4.86
N GLU A 84 7.93 -14.19 -5.06
CA GLU A 84 7.65 -15.17 -4.00
C GLU A 84 8.92 -15.68 -3.34
N TYR A 85 9.93 -16.05 -4.15
CA TYR A 85 11.23 -16.49 -3.66
C TYR A 85 11.92 -15.43 -2.80
N TYR A 86 12.00 -14.19 -3.29
CA TYR A 86 12.61 -13.10 -2.54
C TYR A 86 11.80 -12.75 -1.28
N ALA A 87 10.47 -12.67 -1.37
CA ALA A 87 9.62 -12.38 -0.22
C ALA A 87 9.89 -13.35 0.94
N SER A 88 10.01 -14.64 0.64
CA SER A 88 10.29 -15.67 1.65
C SER A 88 11.70 -15.56 2.25
N ASN A 89 12.71 -15.16 1.45
CA ASN A 89 14.09 -15.12 1.90
C ASN A 89 14.46 -13.85 2.71
N ILE A 90 13.79 -12.74 2.49
CA ILE A 90 14.09 -11.47 3.14
C ILE A 90 13.01 -11.01 4.13
N GLY A 91 12.06 -11.90 4.47
CA GLY A 91 11.03 -11.61 5.47
C GLY A 91 10.03 -10.54 5.02
N LEU A 92 9.63 -10.52 3.74
CA LEU A 92 8.58 -9.64 3.24
C LEU A 92 7.25 -10.37 3.20
N CYS A 93 6.17 -9.69 3.58
CA CYS A 93 4.82 -10.08 3.18
C CYS A 93 4.40 -9.29 1.94
N VAL A 94 3.92 -9.98 0.91
CA VAL A 94 3.53 -9.36 -0.37
C VAL A 94 2.07 -9.66 -0.65
N PHE A 95 1.30 -8.62 -0.90
CA PHE A 95 -0.10 -8.69 -1.29
C PHE A 95 -0.21 -8.28 -2.76
N ILE A 96 -0.83 -9.12 -3.58
CA ILE A 96 -1.00 -8.89 -5.01
C ILE A 96 -2.47 -9.00 -5.34
N LYS A 97 -3.00 -7.95 -5.97
CA LYS A 97 -4.35 -7.94 -6.52
C LYS A 97 -4.25 -7.65 -8.01
N LYS A 98 -4.69 -8.59 -8.83
CA LYS A 98 -4.77 -8.34 -10.27
C LYS A 98 -5.94 -7.42 -10.54
N GLU A 99 -5.66 -6.35 -11.21
CA GLU A 99 -6.66 -5.43 -11.66
C GLU A 99 -7.35 -6.00 -12.88
N LYS A 100 -8.68 -6.15 -12.82
CA LYS A 100 -9.47 -6.49 -13.99
C LYS A 100 -9.85 -5.18 -14.67
N SER A 101 -9.26 -4.92 -15.84
CA SER A 101 -9.78 -3.93 -16.77
C SER A 101 -10.83 -4.62 -17.62
N ASP A 102 -12.00 -4.08 -17.66
CA ASP A 102 -13.12 -4.56 -18.49
C ASP A 102 -13.98 -3.38 -18.93
N VAL A 103 -14.68 -3.53 -20.03
CA VAL A 103 -15.46 -2.46 -20.64
C VAL A 103 -16.91 -2.89 -20.72
N LEU A 104 -17.83 -1.99 -20.35
CA LEU A 104 -19.26 -2.18 -20.54
C LEU A 104 -19.58 -2.16 -22.04
N LYS A 105 -20.02 -3.29 -22.57
CA LYS A 105 -20.31 -3.45 -23.99
C LYS A 105 -21.74 -3.13 -24.34
N ASP A 106 -22.66 -3.61 -23.53
CA ASP A 106 -24.08 -3.51 -23.82
C ASP A 106 -24.95 -3.58 -22.56
N ILE A 107 -26.17 -3.12 -22.65
CA ILE A 107 -27.18 -3.19 -21.60
C ILE A 107 -28.47 -3.78 -22.20
N ILE A 108 -28.77 -4.98 -21.78
CA ILE A 108 -29.96 -5.71 -22.25
C ILE A 108 -31.11 -5.47 -21.26
N ASN A 109 -32.18 -4.86 -21.74
CA ASN A 109 -33.40 -4.70 -20.94
C ASN A 109 -34.23 -5.99 -21.00
N VAL A 110 -34.55 -6.56 -19.84
CA VAL A 110 -35.37 -7.76 -19.73
C VAL A 110 -36.77 -7.38 -19.18
N GLU A 111 -37.71 -7.17 -20.06
CA GLU A 111 -39.13 -6.91 -19.77
C GLU A 111 -39.39 -5.74 -18.80
N ASN A 112 -38.51 -4.74 -18.75
CA ASN A 112 -38.53 -3.64 -17.76
C ASN A 112 -38.54 -4.12 -16.30
N LYS A 113 -38.07 -5.33 -16.03
CA LYS A 113 -37.92 -5.88 -14.68
C LYS A 113 -36.45 -5.88 -14.24
N TYR A 114 -35.56 -6.28 -15.14
CA TYR A 114 -34.13 -6.37 -14.91
C TYR A 114 -33.36 -5.78 -16.09
N MET A 115 -32.12 -5.41 -15.82
CA MET A 115 -31.12 -5.10 -16.85
C MET A 115 -29.95 -6.03 -16.69
N ILE A 116 -29.40 -6.51 -17.79
CA ILE A 116 -28.15 -7.26 -17.82
C ILE A 116 -27.10 -6.30 -18.37
N LEU A 117 -26.09 -5.98 -17.55
CA LEU A 117 -24.92 -5.22 -17.96
C LEU A 117 -23.88 -6.22 -18.46
N GLU A 118 -23.61 -6.19 -19.77
CA GLU A 118 -22.65 -7.09 -20.41
C GLU A 118 -21.27 -6.40 -20.47
N PHE A 119 -20.31 -6.98 -19.79
CA PHE A 119 -18.89 -6.63 -19.87
C PHE A 119 -18.15 -7.60 -20.80
N SER A 120 -16.88 -7.32 -21.12
CA SER A 120 -16.12 -8.20 -22.02
C SER A 120 -15.93 -9.61 -21.48
N SER A 121 -15.78 -9.79 -20.15
CA SER A 121 -15.46 -11.07 -19.52
C SER A 121 -16.56 -11.64 -18.60
N PHE A 122 -17.58 -10.84 -18.26
CA PHE A 122 -18.70 -11.25 -17.39
C PHE A 122 -19.95 -10.40 -17.63
N ALA A 123 -21.05 -10.76 -17.00
CA ALA A 123 -22.27 -9.97 -16.96
C ALA A 123 -22.82 -9.90 -15.55
N ILE A 124 -23.52 -8.82 -15.21
CA ILE A 124 -24.25 -8.66 -13.95
C ILE A 124 -25.71 -8.33 -14.25
N SER A 125 -26.60 -8.71 -13.33
CA SER A 125 -28.01 -8.38 -13.39
C SER A 125 -28.36 -7.41 -12.27
N VAL A 126 -29.08 -6.33 -12.61
CA VAL A 126 -29.59 -5.34 -11.68
C VAL A 126 -31.06 -5.04 -11.97
N LYS A 127 -31.80 -4.50 -11.00
CA LYS A 127 -33.19 -4.12 -11.21
C LYS A 127 -33.31 -3.00 -12.21
N TYR A 128 -34.37 -3.09 -13.06
CA TYR A 128 -34.63 -2.04 -14.02
C TYR A 128 -35.27 -0.81 -13.37
N SER A 129 -34.78 0.35 -13.78
CA SER A 129 -35.50 1.61 -13.68
C SER A 129 -35.11 2.49 -14.85
N ASP A 130 -36.03 3.33 -15.32
CA ASP A 130 -35.78 4.22 -16.46
C ASP A 130 -34.61 5.19 -16.22
N ALA A 131 -34.48 5.65 -14.99
CA ALA A 131 -33.38 6.54 -14.61
C ALA A 131 -32.02 5.82 -14.64
N LEU A 132 -31.96 4.61 -14.08
CA LEU A 132 -30.74 3.81 -14.04
C LEU A 132 -30.35 3.33 -15.45
N TYR A 133 -31.33 2.94 -16.26
CA TYR A 133 -31.08 2.53 -17.65
C TYR A 133 -30.44 3.66 -18.48
N ARG A 134 -31.01 4.88 -18.41
CA ARG A 134 -30.44 6.03 -19.13
C ARG A 134 -29.03 6.37 -18.62
N PHE A 135 -28.86 6.39 -17.31
CA PHE A 135 -27.56 6.65 -16.67
C PHE A 135 -26.48 5.65 -17.13
N LEU A 136 -26.77 4.36 -17.10
CA LEU A 136 -25.84 3.33 -17.51
C LEU A 136 -25.61 3.29 -19.03
N ASN A 137 -26.62 3.61 -19.82
CA ASN A 137 -26.51 3.64 -21.29
C ASN A 137 -25.46 4.68 -21.76
N ASP A 138 -25.32 5.79 -21.03
CA ASP A 138 -24.30 6.79 -21.30
C ASP A 138 -22.90 6.32 -20.90
N MET A 139 -22.78 5.17 -20.21
CA MET A 139 -21.52 4.57 -19.77
C MET A 139 -21.05 3.42 -20.65
N ILE A 140 -21.79 3.06 -21.70
CA ILE A 140 -21.35 2.03 -22.65
C ILE A 140 -20.02 2.49 -23.28
N GLY A 141 -19.03 1.59 -23.24
CA GLY A 141 -17.65 1.87 -23.68
C GLY A 141 -16.71 2.37 -22.57
N LEU A 142 -17.22 2.67 -21.38
CA LEU A 142 -16.35 3.05 -20.24
C LEU A 142 -15.74 1.82 -19.55
N ASP A 143 -14.59 2.06 -18.95
CA ASP A 143 -13.90 1.06 -18.12
C ASP A 143 -14.68 0.77 -16.84
N LEU A 144 -14.61 -0.48 -16.40
CA LEU A 144 -15.25 -1.00 -15.20
C LEU A 144 -14.96 -0.17 -13.93
N LYS A 145 -13.74 0.37 -13.81
CA LYS A 145 -13.38 1.23 -12.68
C LYS A 145 -14.15 2.54 -12.67
N ASP A 146 -14.27 3.16 -13.83
CA ASP A 146 -14.99 4.43 -13.95
C ASP A 146 -16.46 4.22 -13.64
N ILE A 147 -17.06 3.13 -14.13
CA ILE A 147 -18.44 2.76 -13.84
C ILE A 147 -18.62 2.50 -12.34
N THR A 148 -17.72 1.74 -11.72
CA THR A 148 -17.78 1.43 -10.29
C THR A 148 -17.69 2.70 -9.43
N LYS A 149 -16.76 3.58 -9.77
CA LYS A 149 -16.57 4.85 -9.07
C LYS A 149 -17.80 5.75 -9.20
N VAL A 150 -18.25 5.99 -10.43
CA VAL A 150 -19.39 6.88 -10.67
C VAL A 150 -20.67 6.31 -10.07
N SER A 151 -20.90 4.98 -10.15
CA SER A 151 -22.05 4.32 -9.51
C SER A 151 -22.08 4.54 -8.00
N LYS A 152 -20.93 4.49 -7.33
CA LYS A 152 -20.81 4.80 -5.91
C LYS A 152 -21.12 6.28 -5.64
N ASP A 153 -20.54 7.18 -6.43
CA ASP A 153 -20.65 8.63 -6.24
C ASP A 153 -22.10 9.14 -6.43
N VAL A 154 -22.86 8.53 -7.32
CA VAL A 154 -24.28 8.89 -7.58
C VAL A 154 -25.28 8.08 -6.76
N GLY A 155 -24.82 7.15 -5.90
CA GLY A 155 -25.68 6.32 -5.07
C GLY A 155 -26.37 5.15 -5.79
N ALA A 156 -25.89 4.74 -6.96
CA ALA A 156 -26.33 3.54 -7.67
C ALA A 156 -25.73 2.27 -7.04
N TYR A 157 -26.02 2.07 -5.75
CA TYR A 157 -25.36 1.04 -4.92
C TYR A 157 -25.59 -0.38 -5.41
N GLU A 158 -26.73 -0.69 -6.02
CA GLU A 158 -26.99 -2.04 -6.56
C GLU A 158 -25.98 -2.40 -7.65
N VAL A 159 -25.68 -1.45 -8.55
CA VAL A 159 -24.65 -1.63 -9.59
C VAL A 159 -23.27 -1.75 -8.97
N TYR A 160 -22.93 -0.83 -8.05
CA TYR A 160 -21.66 -0.84 -7.34
C TYR A 160 -21.42 -2.19 -6.63
N GLU A 161 -22.38 -2.66 -5.84
CA GLU A 161 -22.28 -3.91 -5.09
C GLU A 161 -22.18 -5.13 -6.00
N SER A 162 -22.96 -5.18 -7.08
CA SER A 162 -22.94 -6.30 -8.04
C SER A 162 -21.59 -6.39 -8.76
N ILE A 163 -21.03 -5.26 -9.17
CA ILE A 163 -19.68 -5.20 -9.74
C ILE A 163 -18.66 -5.62 -8.68
N HIS A 164 -18.76 -5.05 -7.48
CA HIS A 164 -17.81 -5.31 -6.40
C HIS A 164 -17.78 -6.79 -5.99
N GLN A 165 -18.93 -7.45 -5.84
CA GLN A 165 -19.02 -8.88 -5.56
C GLN A 165 -18.39 -9.73 -6.67
N THR A 166 -18.58 -9.35 -7.93
CA THR A 166 -17.99 -10.06 -9.08
C THR A 166 -16.46 -9.88 -9.11
N LEU A 167 -15.98 -8.71 -8.71
CA LEU A 167 -14.55 -8.40 -8.64
C LEU A 167 -13.85 -8.99 -7.40
N GLN A 168 -14.57 -9.22 -6.30
CA GLN A 168 -14.00 -9.85 -5.08
C GLN A 168 -13.45 -11.25 -5.34
N ASN A 169 -13.93 -11.95 -6.37
CA ASN A 169 -13.35 -13.18 -6.88
C ASN A 169 -12.12 -12.97 -7.77
N SER A 170 -11.57 -11.76 -7.79
CA SER A 170 -10.36 -11.47 -8.55
C SER A 170 -9.13 -12.14 -7.93
N ASP A 171 -8.18 -12.56 -8.76
CA ASP A 171 -6.92 -13.19 -8.39
C ASP A 171 -6.14 -12.35 -7.36
N PHE A 172 -6.44 -12.56 -6.09
CA PHE A 172 -5.72 -12.02 -4.97
C PHE A 172 -4.76 -13.08 -4.45
N GLN A 173 -3.50 -12.72 -4.27
CA GLN A 173 -2.44 -13.61 -3.79
C GLN A 173 -1.69 -12.95 -2.65
N ILE A 174 -1.28 -13.76 -1.68
CA ILE A 174 -0.43 -13.34 -0.58
C ILE A 174 0.80 -14.25 -0.56
N PHE A 175 1.99 -13.66 -0.63
CA PHE A 175 3.23 -14.38 -0.41
C PHE A 175 3.74 -14.11 1.00
N ASN A 176 4.18 -15.18 1.67
CA ASN A 176 4.75 -15.11 3.02
C ASN A 176 3.82 -14.45 4.05
N TYR A 177 2.55 -14.83 4.06
CA TYR A 177 1.53 -14.29 4.97
C TYR A 177 1.88 -14.44 6.46
N LYS A 178 2.78 -15.36 6.82
CA LYS A 178 3.25 -15.56 8.20
C LYS A 178 3.89 -14.30 8.78
N GLU A 179 4.61 -13.54 7.97
CA GLU A 179 5.22 -12.27 8.41
C GLU A 179 4.15 -11.24 8.78
N PHE A 180 3.08 -11.17 8.00
CA PHE A 180 1.96 -10.29 8.33
C PHE A 180 1.23 -10.74 9.62
N LEU A 181 0.99 -12.04 9.78
CA LEU A 181 0.36 -12.55 11.00
C LEU A 181 1.23 -12.35 12.24
N SER A 182 2.55 -12.54 12.13
CA SER A 182 3.49 -12.20 13.19
C SER A 182 3.43 -10.73 13.57
N LEU A 183 3.40 -9.85 12.59
CA LEU A 183 3.21 -8.41 12.81
C LEU A 183 1.87 -8.14 13.51
N ALA A 184 0.78 -8.71 13.01
CA ALA A 184 -0.56 -8.50 13.56
C ALA A 184 -0.65 -8.92 15.03
N LEU A 185 -0.06 -10.07 15.40
CA LEU A 185 -0.03 -10.57 16.77
C LEU A 185 0.89 -9.73 17.68
N ASN A 186 2.06 -9.33 17.21
CA ASN A 186 3.02 -8.58 18.02
C ASN A 186 2.56 -7.15 18.34
N TYR A 187 1.69 -6.59 17.51
CA TYR A 187 1.21 -5.21 17.64
C TYR A 187 -0.30 -5.11 17.88
N ASP A 188 -0.95 -6.23 18.19
CA ASP A 188 -2.37 -6.31 18.54
C ASP A 188 -3.27 -5.58 17.55
N LEU A 189 -3.07 -5.86 16.25
CA LEU A 189 -3.91 -5.27 15.20
C LEU A 189 -5.35 -5.75 15.38
N ASP A 190 -6.30 -4.85 15.16
CA ASP A 190 -7.71 -5.19 15.25
C ASP A 190 -8.16 -6.14 14.11
N GLU A 191 -9.23 -6.89 14.38
CA GLU A 191 -9.76 -7.91 13.47
C GLU A 191 -10.17 -7.33 12.11
N TYR A 192 -10.70 -6.11 12.07
CA TYR A 192 -11.10 -5.45 10.83
C TYR A 192 -9.88 -5.19 9.95
N THR A 193 -8.81 -4.65 10.52
CA THR A 193 -7.54 -4.41 9.83
C THR A 193 -6.95 -5.71 9.29
N ILE A 194 -6.88 -6.75 10.13
CA ILE A 194 -6.36 -8.07 9.71
C ILE A 194 -7.18 -8.61 8.53
N ASN A 195 -8.50 -8.62 8.63
CA ASN A 195 -9.38 -9.11 7.58
C ASN A 195 -9.27 -8.29 6.29
N SER A 196 -9.12 -6.97 6.39
CA SER A 196 -8.94 -6.08 5.24
C SER A 196 -7.68 -6.42 4.43
N PHE A 197 -6.58 -6.73 5.12
CA PHE A 197 -5.35 -7.20 4.48
C PHE A 197 -5.52 -8.61 3.88
N LEU A 198 -6.04 -9.56 4.65
CA LEU A 198 -6.17 -10.95 4.21
C LEU A 198 -7.16 -11.14 3.06
N LYS A 199 -8.12 -10.25 2.91
CA LYS A 199 -9.08 -10.24 1.78
C LYS A 199 -8.64 -9.33 0.62
N GLY A 200 -7.53 -8.62 0.75
CA GLY A 200 -7.05 -7.68 -0.26
C GLY A 200 -7.88 -6.41 -0.40
N GLN A 201 -8.81 -6.14 0.52
CA GLN A 201 -9.67 -4.96 0.51
C GLN A 201 -8.87 -3.69 0.73
N ILE A 202 -7.82 -3.76 1.56
CA ILE A 202 -6.91 -2.63 1.81
C ILE A 202 -6.30 -2.08 0.51
N LEU A 203 -6.05 -2.93 -0.48
CA LEU A 203 -5.45 -2.52 -1.75
C LEU A 203 -6.38 -1.63 -2.60
N ASP A 204 -7.69 -1.66 -2.35
CA ASP A 204 -8.66 -0.80 -3.03
C ASP A 204 -8.60 0.65 -2.50
N GLU A 205 -8.09 0.82 -1.28
CA GLU A 205 -8.01 2.11 -0.60
C GLU A 205 -6.63 2.76 -0.74
N LEU A 206 -5.59 1.95 -1.01
CA LEU A 206 -4.23 2.42 -1.10
C LEU A 206 -3.92 3.02 -2.48
N LYS A 207 -3.16 4.12 -2.46
CA LYS A 207 -2.56 4.71 -3.65
C LYS A 207 -1.10 4.27 -3.77
N GLU A 208 -0.51 4.46 -4.96
CA GLU A 208 0.94 4.27 -5.08
C GLU A 208 1.72 5.13 -4.09
N GLY A 209 2.65 4.53 -3.37
CA GLY A 209 3.48 5.25 -2.41
C GLY A 209 4.03 4.40 -1.28
N LEU A 210 4.61 5.11 -0.32
CA LEU A 210 5.15 4.57 0.93
C LEU A 210 4.17 4.79 2.07
N TYR A 211 4.02 3.76 2.88
CA TYR A 211 3.14 3.75 4.04
C TYR A 211 3.93 3.43 5.30
N PHE A 212 3.65 4.17 6.37
CA PHE A 212 4.28 4.08 7.67
C PHE A 212 3.20 4.06 8.77
N ASP A 213 3.52 4.51 9.92
CA ASP A 213 2.84 4.61 11.21
C ASP A 213 1.30 4.70 11.27
N LYS A 214 0.63 5.16 10.23
CA LYS A 214 -0.86 5.19 10.22
C LYS A 214 -1.48 3.87 9.78
N LEU A 215 -0.77 3.11 8.94
CA LEU A 215 -1.23 1.85 8.39
C LEU A 215 -0.48 0.67 9.00
N LEU A 216 0.76 0.89 9.41
CA LEU A 216 1.68 -0.11 9.89
C LEU A 216 2.28 0.31 11.24
N PRO A 217 2.61 -0.64 12.10
CA PRO A 217 3.30 -0.36 13.36
C PRO A 217 4.68 0.30 13.13
N PRO A 218 5.28 0.87 14.19
CA PRO A 218 6.64 1.40 14.14
C PRO A 218 7.64 0.37 13.58
N ASN A 219 8.63 0.85 12.83
CA ASN A 219 9.67 0.04 12.19
C ASN A 219 9.23 -0.86 11.03
N TYR A 220 8.00 -0.70 10.54
CA TYR A 220 7.53 -1.34 9.32
C TYR A 220 7.30 -0.31 8.22
N ILE A 221 7.50 -0.74 6.97
CA ILE A 221 7.29 0.06 5.77
C ILE A 221 6.42 -0.74 4.82
N GLY A 222 5.32 -0.15 4.38
CA GLY A 222 4.51 -0.64 3.27
C GLY A 222 4.87 0.09 1.98
N ILE A 223 4.92 -0.65 0.89
CA ILE A 223 5.11 -0.11 -0.46
C ILE A 223 3.93 -0.56 -1.29
N CYS A 224 3.16 0.39 -1.82
CA CYS A 224 2.11 0.11 -2.78
C CYS A 224 2.54 0.61 -4.16
N ASN A 225 2.43 -0.24 -5.19
CA ASN A 225 2.81 0.11 -6.55
C ASN A 225 1.98 -0.66 -7.57
N TYR A 226 1.67 -0.01 -8.69
CA TYR A 226 1.08 -0.66 -9.85
C TYR A 226 2.19 -1.17 -10.79
N CYS A 227 2.13 -2.44 -11.15
CA CYS A 227 3.12 -3.04 -12.03
C CYS A 227 2.48 -4.03 -12.99
N LYS A 228 3.17 -4.30 -14.10
CA LYS A 228 2.77 -5.37 -15.00
C LYS A 228 3.34 -6.70 -14.52
N ILE A 229 2.54 -7.76 -14.59
CA ILE A 229 3.01 -9.11 -14.33
C ILE A 229 3.59 -9.64 -15.63
N ASN A 230 4.88 -9.95 -15.63
CA ASN A 230 5.53 -10.61 -16.75
C ASN A 230 5.31 -12.11 -16.59
N ASN A 231 4.50 -12.69 -17.46
CA ASN A 231 4.40 -14.15 -17.60
C ASN A 231 5.61 -14.60 -18.43
N GLU A 232 6.74 -14.84 -17.79
CA GLU A 232 7.80 -15.64 -18.36
C GLU A 232 7.64 -17.06 -17.79
N ASP A 233 7.45 -18.03 -18.71
CA ASP A 233 7.37 -19.47 -18.44
C ASP A 233 8.62 -20.03 -17.75
#